data_c9e90c53fa20aa7b7a4fbcb09596eef6
#
_entry.id   c9e90c53fa20aa7b7a4fbcb09596eef6
#
_cell.length_a   1.000
_cell.length_b   1.000
_cell.length_c   1.000
_cell.angle_alpha   90.00
_cell.angle_beta   90.00
_cell.angle_gamma   90.00
#
_symmetry.space_group_name_H-M   'P 1'
#
loop_
_entity.id
_entity.type
_entity.pdbx_description
1 polymer ?
#
loop_
_entity_poly.entity_id
_entity_poly.type
_entity_poly.pdbx_seq_one_letter_code
_entity_poly.pdbx_strand_id
1 'polypeptide(L)'
;AIKIHGTKCMICGFDFKEKYGELGKGYIEVHHIKPLSEVNEEVVINPETDLICVCANCHRMLHRFRNYIVTPEELKQMVDDNQ
;
A
#
# COMPACT_ATOMS: atom_id res chain seq x y z
N ALA A 1 9.98 -5.24 -0.56
CA ALA A 1 8.90 -4.58 -1.34
C ALA A 1 9.32 -3.22 -1.88
N ILE A 2 10.02 -2.44 -1.07
CA ILE A 2 10.45 -1.08 -1.50
C ILE A 2 11.38 -1.14 -2.70
N LYS A 3 12.29 -2.10 -2.73
CA LYS A 3 13.21 -2.24 -3.86
C LYS A 3 12.49 -2.59 -5.17
N ILE A 4 11.38 -3.30 -5.06
CA ILE A 4 10.62 -3.76 -6.23
C ILE A 4 9.63 -2.68 -6.69
N HIS A 5 8.91 -2.10 -5.74
CA HIS A 5 7.79 -1.19 -6.05
C HIS A 5 8.13 0.28 -5.92
N GLY A 6 9.27 0.60 -5.29
CA GLY A 6 9.70 1.99 -5.11
C GLY A 6 9.02 2.67 -3.93
N THR A 7 9.14 4.00 -3.87
CA THR A 7 8.67 4.80 -2.74
C THR A 7 7.53 5.74 -3.09
N LYS A 8 6.87 5.51 -4.21
CA LYS A 8 5.64 6.22 -4.57
C LYS A 8 4.45 5.33 -4.26
N CYS A 9 3.37 5.94 -3.78
CA CYS A 9 2.15 5.18 -3.54
C CYS A 9 1.65 4.54 -4.82
N MET A 10 1.44 3.24 -4.81
CA MET A 10 0.99 2.51 -5.99
C MET A 10 -0.49 2.76 -6.30
N ILE A 11 -1.21 3.39 -5.39
CA ILE A 11 -2.63 3.69 -5.58
C ILE A 11 -2.85 5.12 -6.07
N CYS A 12 -2.30 6.12 -5.37
CA CYS A 12 -2.52 7.52 -5.71
C CYS A 12 -1.30 8.27 -6.24
N GLY A 13 -0.13 7.64 -6.20
CA GLY A 13 1.09 8.26 -6.72
C GLY A 13 1.80 9.22 -5.77
N PHE A 14 1.32 9.33 -4.53
CA PHE A 14 1.92 10.23 -3.55
C PHE A 14 3.38 9.85 -3.27
N ASP A 15 4.24 10.86 -3.18
CA ASP A 15 5.66 10.66 -2.88
C ASP A 15 6.00 11.54 -1.68
N PHE A 16 6.42 10.91 -0.58
CA PHE A 16 6.75 11.63 0.65
C PHE A 16 7.94 12.58 0.46
N LYS A 17 8.88 12.22 -0.40
CA LYS A 17 10.01 13.10 -0.69
C LYS A 17 9.58 14.37 -1.41
N GLU A 18 8.66 14.26 -2.36
CA GLU A 18 8.14 15.42 -3.07
C GLU A 18 7.40 16.36 -2.13
N LYS A 19 6.66 15.80 -1.18
CA LYS A 19 5.86 16.61 -0.26
C LYS A 19 6.70 17.20 0.88
N TYR A 20 7.62 16.43 1.43
CA TYR A 20 8.33 16.78 2.66
C TYR A 20 9.84 16.97 2.49
N GLY A 21 10.36 16.81 1.28
CA GLY A 21 11.80 16.94 1.03
C GLY A 21 12.59 15.78 1.65
N GLU A 22 13.77 16.08 2.16
CA GLU A 22 14.66 15.04 2.69
C GLU A 22 14.05 14.23 3.83
N LEU A 23 13.16 14.83 4.61
CA LEU A 23 12.48 14.12 5.69
C LEU A 23 11.70 12.91 5.16
N GLY A 24 11.09 13.05 3.99
CA GLY A 24 10.28 11.99 3.40
C GLY A 24 11.04 11.03 2.50
N LYS A 25 12.33 11.23 2.31
CA LYS A 25 13.11 10.40 1.40
C LYS A 25 13.12 8.94 1.86
N GLY A 26 12.71 8.05 0.97
CA GLY A 26 12.71 6.61 1.25
C GLY A 26 11.56 6.12 2.10
N TYR A 27 10.66 7.01 2.53
CA TYR A 27 9.52 6.59 3.35
C TYR A 27 8.37 6.13 2.48
N ILE A 28 7.84 4.96 2.81
CA ILE A 28 6.60 4.43 2.23
C ILE A 28 6.08 3.36 3.17
N GLU A 29 4.79 3.10 3.16
CA GLU A 29 4.21 2.03 3.95
C GLU A 29 3.96 0.82 3.07
N VAL A 30 4.05 -0.36 3.66
CA VAL A 30 3.84 -1.62 2.95
C VAL A 30 2.53 -2.23 3.42
N HIS A 31 1.67 -2.56 2.46
CA HIS A 31 0.38 -3.19 2.74
C HIS A 31 0.43 -4.64 2.26
N HIS A 32 0.03 -5.57 3.13
CA HIS A 32 -0.08 -6.98 2.78
C HIS A 32 -1.43 -7.19 2.11
N ILE A 33 -1.41 -7.63 0.85
CA ILE A 33 -2.62 -7.88 0.09
C ILE A 33 -3.40 -9.04 0.71
N LYS A 34 -2.68 -10.07 1.16
CA LYS A 34 -3.29 -11.18 1.89
C LYS A 34 -3.10 -10.95 3.39
N PRO A 35 -4.17 -10.99 4.20
CA PRO A 35 -4.04 -10.86 5.64
C PRO A 35 -3.13 -11.96 6.20
N LEU A 36 -2.20 -11.56 7.06
CA LEU A 36 -1.25 -12.51 7.65
C LEU A 36 -1.96 -13.59 8.47
N SER A 37 -3.13 -13.29 9.03
CA SER A 37 -3.90 -14.24 9.82
C SER A 37 -4.44 -15.41 8.99
N GLU A 38 -4.49 -15.28 7.68
CA GLU A 38 -4.96 -16.32 6.78
C GLU A 38 -3.81 -17.14 6.18
N VAL A 39 -2.59 -16.81 6.55
CA VAL A 39 -1.40 -17.41 5.96
C VAL A 39 -0.82 -18.45 6.92
N ASN A 40 -0.56 -19.66 6.42
CA ASN A 40 0.12 -20.70 7.18
C ASN A 40 1.58 -20.34 7.39
N GLU A 41 2.19 -20.96 8.40
CA GLU A 41 3.60 -20.75 8.67
C GLU A 41 4.51 -21.12 7.48
N GLU A 42 4.02 -21.98 6.61
CA GLU A 42 4.77 -22.45 5.46
C GLU A 42 4.61 -21.57 4.21
N VAL A 43 3.77 -20.57 4.26
CA VAL A 43 3.54 -19.72 3.10
C VAL A 43 4.62 -18.68 2.98
N VAL A 44 5.30 -18.67 1.83
CA VAL A 44 6.32 -17.68 1.52
C VAL A 44 5.64 -16.46 0.91
N ILE A 45 5.90 -15.29 1.49
CA ILE A 45 5.36 -14.03 0.96
C ILE A 45 6.17 -13.62 -0.26
N ASN A 46 5.49 -13.40 -1.38
CA ASN A 46 6.11 -12.91 -2.60
C ASN A 46 5.96 -11.39 -2.65
N PRO A 47 7.04 -10.61 -2.48
CA PRO A 47 6.93 -9.15 -2.45
C PRO A 47 6.42 -8.52 -3.75
N GLU A 48 6.50 -9.23 -4.87
CA GLU A 48 5.98 -8.72 -6.13
C GLU A 48 4.45 -8.81 -6.21
N THR A 49 3.85 -9.84 -5.62
CA THR A 49 2.43 -10.12 -5.78
C THR A 49 1.63 -9.98 -4.49
N ASP A 50 2.27 -10.15 -3.34
CA ASP A 50 1.58 -10.19 -2.05
C ASP A 50 1.69 -8.89 -1.26
N LEU A 51 2.54 -7.97 -1.68
CA LEU A 51 2.78 -6.70 -1.01
C LEU A 51 2.67 -5.55 -1.99
N ILE A 52 2.15 -4.42 -1.53
CA ILE A 52 2.19 -3.17 -2.30
C ILE A 52 2.70 -2.05 -1.42
N CYS A 53 3.30 -1.05 -2.04
CA CYS A 53 3.77 0.14 -1.36
C CYS A 53 2.72 1.24 -1.51
N VAL A 54 2.30 1.82 -0.38
CA VAL A 54 1.23 2.80 -0.35
C VAL A 54 1.58 3.94 0.59
N CYS A 55 0.96 5.10 0.38
CA CYS A 55 1.10 6.20 1.31
C CYS A 55 0.27 5.92 2.56
N ALA A 56 0.52 6.69 3.62
CA ALA A 56 -0.20 6.52 4.88
C ALA A 56 -1.70 6.68 4.71
N ASN A 57 -2.13 7.62 3.86
CA ASN A 57 -3.55 7.85 3.62
C ASN A 57 -4.22 6.65 2.95
N CYS A 58 -3.62 6.15 1.88
CA CYS A 58 -4.19 4.99 1.19
C CYS A 58 -4.17 3.75 2.07
N HIS A 59 -3.10 3.56 2.84
CA HIS A 59 -3.00 2.43 3.76
C HIS A 59 -4.14 2.46 4.78
N ARG A 60 -4.40 3.63 5.34
CA ARG A 60 -5.52 3.80 6.29
C ARG A 60 -6.86 3.51 5.63
N MET A 61 -7.03 3.95 4.38
CA MET A 61 -8.29 3.72 3.66
C MET A 61 -8.50 2.25 3.33
N LEU A 62 -7.43 1.52 3.03
CA LEU A 62 -7.53 0.06 2.82
C LEU A 62 -8.06 -0.64 4.08
N HIS A 63 -7.72 -0.14 5.25
CA HIS A 63 -8.15 -0.70 6.53
C HIS A 63 -9.27 0.10 7.19
N ARG A 64 -10.03 0.86 6.40
CA ARG A 64 -11.10 1.74 6.92
C ARG A 64 -12.16 0.99 7.69
N PHE A 65 -12.51 -0.21 7.27
CA PHE A 65 -13.55 -1.01 7.88
C PHE A 65 -12.97 -2.12 8.75
N ARG A 66 -13.66 -2.43 9.84
CA ARG A 66 -13.19 -3.43 10.79
C ARG A 66 -13.18 -4.84 10.20
N ASN A 67 -14.23 -5.19 9.47
CA ASN A 67 -14.43 -6.56 9.00
C ASN A 67 -14.21 -6.74 7.50
N TYR A 68 -13.70 -5.73 6.83
CA TYR A 68 -13.51 -5.78 5.38
C TYR A 68 -12.29 -4.95 4.99
N ILE A 69 -11.37 -5.56 4.28
CA ILE A 69 -10.20 -4.87 3.77
C ILE A 69 -10.48 -4.52 2.31
N VAL A 70 -10.48 -3.21 2.02
CA VAL A 70 -10.68 -2.71 0.66
C VAL A 70 -9.52 -3.20 -0.20
N THR A 71 -9.80 -3.72 -1.39
CA THR A 71 -8.73 -4.15 -2.28
C THR A 71 -8.02 -2.94 -2.88
N PRO A 72 -6.73 -3.09 -3.24
CA PRO A 72 -6.02 -1.99 -3.89
C PRO A 72 -6.70 -1.52 -5.18
N GLU A 73 -7.26 -2.43 -5.95
CA GLU A 73 -7.96 -2.11 -7.19
C GLU A 73 -9.21 -1.28 -6.92
N GLU A 74 -9.98 -1.64 -5.90
CA GLU A 74 -11.17 -0.88 -5.51
C GLU A 74 -10.79 0.53 -5.07
N LEU A 75 -9.75 0.67 -4.25
CA LEU A 75 -9.34 1.97 -3.75
C LEU A 75 -8.80 2.84 -4.88
N LYS A 76 -8.02 2.26 -5.78
CA LYS A 76 -7.51 2.99 -6.93
C LYS A 76 -8.64 3.54 -7.78
N GLN A 77 -9.68 2.73 -8.00
CA GLN A 77 -10.85 3.17 -8.76
C GLN A 77 -11.56 4.32 -8.08
N MET A 78 -11.70 4.25 -6.75
CA MET A 78 -12.32 5.33 -5.98
C MET A 78 -11.52 6.63 -6.09
N VAL A 79 -10.21 6.55 -6.00
CA VAL A 79 -9.33 7.71 -6.14
C VAL A 79 -9.48 8.33 -7.52
N ASP A 80 -9.46 7.51 -8.56
CA ASP A 80 -9.60 7.99 -9.94
C ASP A 80 -10.97 8.62 -10.17
N ASP A 81 -12.03 8.05 -9.60
CA ASP A 81 -13.39 8.56 -9.76
C ASP A 81 -13.61 9.89 -9.05
N ASN A 82 -12.80 10.21 -8.06
CA ASN A 82 -12.94 11.42 -7.26
C ASN A 82 -11.98 12.54 -7.63
N GLN A 83 -11.25 12.38 -8.72
CA GLN A 83 -10.34 13.42 -9.19
C GLN A 83 -10.98 14.34 -10.21
#